data_71d122ccdec0f83736c9b72abf9037f4
#
_entry.id   71d122ccdec0f83736c9b72abf9037f4
#
_cell.length_a   1.000
_cell.length_b   1.000
_cell.length_c   1.000
_cell.angle_alpha   90.00
_cell.angle_beta   90.00
_cell.angle_gamma   90.00
#
_symmetry.space_group_name_H-M   'P 1'
#
loop_
_entity.id
_entity.type
_entity.pdbx_description
1 polymer ?
#
loop_
_entity_poly.entity_id
_entity_poly.type
_entity_poly.pdbx_seq_one_letter_code
_entity_poly.pdbx_strand_id
1 'polypeptide(L)'
;GTHVVIETADLSKKDECLRLMSALGDKRIGVFINNAGFGDCGRFADTSLDKDLDMIDVNIRAVHILTKLVLRKMRSQGGGYLLNVASSAGLIPAGPYMATYYASKAYVASMTRAVARELREEGSQVYVGALCPGPVNTEFNSVANVEFALPGITPEYCANYAVDQMKRRRTVIVPTFTLKAATTLGRFIPQSAYIAIAGHQQKKKLARR
;
A
#
# COMPACT_ATOMS: atom_id res chain seq x y z
N GLY A 1 -21.84 13.94 17.09
CA GLY A 1 -21.11 12.69 17.07
C GLY A 1 -21.00 12.15 15.65
N THR A 2 -20.03 11.29 15.39
CA THR A 2 -19.86 10.67 14.08
C THR A 2 -20.63 9.34 14.03
N HIS A 3 -21.41 9.10 12.98
CA HIS A 3 -22.08 7.83 12.77
C HIS A 3 -21.09 6.82 12.19
N VAL A 4 -20.91 5.67 12.86
CA VAL A 4 -20.01 4.59 12.42
C VAL A 4 -20.85 3.39 12.00
N VAL A 5 -20.54 2.84 10.84
CA VAL A 5 -21.10 1.58 10.34
C VAL A 5 -19.95 0.59 10.16
N ILE A 6 -20.11 -0.64 10.65
CA ILE A 6 -19.12 -1.71 10.52
C ILE A 6 -19.64 -2.71 9.49
N GLU A 7 -18.83 -2.93 8.44
CA GLU A 7 -19.07 -3.95 7.41
C GLU A 7 -17.90 -4.93 7.41
N THR A 8 -18.16 -6.19 7.71
CA THR A 8 -17.15 -7.25 7.73
C THR A 8 -17.05 -7.89 6.34
N ALA A 9 -15.82 -8.02 5.81
CA ALA A 9 -15.58 -8.65 4.53
C ALA A 9 -14.20 -9.35 4.51
N ASP A 10 -14.17 -10.57 3.97
CA ASP A 10 -12.92 -11.26 3.66
C ASP A 10 -12.39 -10.79 2.30
N LEU A 11 -11.41 -9.87 2.33
CA LEU A 11 -10.87 -9.26 1.12
C LEU A 11 -10.01 -10.21 0.27
N SER A 12 -9.67 -11.41 0.75
CA SER A 12 -9.07 -12.45 -0.10
C SER A 12 -10.05 -12.97 -1.16
N LYS A 13 -11.36 -12.77 -0.94
CA LYS A 13 -12.43 -13.24 -1.81
C LYS A 13 -12.99 -12.12 -2.68
N LYS A 14 -12.94 -12.31 -4.00
CA LYS A 14 -13.48 -11.35 -4.97
C LYS A 14 -14.94 -10.96 -4.67
N ASP A 15 -15.78 -11.95 -4.38
CA ASP A 15 -17.22 -11.71 -4.20
C ASP A 15 -17.50 -10.89 -2.93
N GLU A 16 -16.68 -11.04 -1.90
CA GLU A 16 -16.76 -10.20 -0.70
C GLU A 16 -16.35 -8.74 -0.99
N CYS A 17 -15.35 -8.51 -1.84
CA CYS A 17 -15.03 -7.17 -2.31
C CYS A 17 -16.21 -6.54 -3.07
N LEU A 18 -16.89 -7.31 -3.91
CA LEU A 18 -18.06 -6.85 -4.66
C LEU A 18 -19.24 -6.59 -3.72
N ARG A 19 -19.50 -7.50 -2.76
CA ARG A 19 -20.53 -7.34 -1.73
C ARG A 19 -20.30 -6.08 -0.89
N LEU A 20 -19.06 -5.83 -0.46
CA LEU A 20 -18.70 -4.62 0.28
C LEU A 20 -19.06 -3.35 -0.51
N MET A 21 -18.75 -3.31 -1.79
CA MET A 21 -19.10 -2.17 -2.64
C MET A 21 -20.60 -2.02 -2.84
N SER A 22 -21.36 -3.13 -2.94
CA SER A 22 -22.81 -3.11 -3.02
C SER A 22 -23.45 -2.61 -1.71
N ALA A 23 -22.89 -2.96 -0.55
CA ALA A 23 -23.36 -2.50 0.74
C ALA A 23 -23.24 -0.97 0.94
N LEU A 24 -22.33 -0.32 0.23
CA LEU A 24 -22.23 1.14 0.20
C LEU A 24 -23.42 1.80 -0.54
N GLY A 25 -24.11 1.06 -1.42
CA GLY A 25 -25.28 1.52 -2.14
C GLY A 25 -25.04 2.87 -2.84
N ASP A 26 -26.01 3.78 -2.70
CA ASP A 26 -25.95 5.12 -3.29
C ASP A 26 -25.23 6.17 -2.43
N LYS A 27 -24.69 5.75 -1.27
CA LYS A 27 -23.94 6.65 -0.39
C LYS A 27 -22.78 7.30 -1.15
N ARG A 28 -22.61 8.60 -0.98
CA ARG A 28 -21.48 9.34 -1.53
C ARG A 28 -20.20 8.98 -0.79
N ILE A 29 -19.15 8.63 -1.51
CA ILE A 29 -17.83 8.34 -0.96
C ILE A 29 -16.96 9.60 -1.10
N GLY A 30 -16.76 10.34 0.01
CA GLY A 30 -15.86 11.49 0.02
C GLY A 30 -14.39 11.08 0.07
N VAL A 31 -14.07 10.11 0.92
CA VAL A 31 -12.72 9.54 1.08
C VAL A 31 -12.83 8.02 1.15
N PHE A 32 -11.94 7.33 0.44
CA PHE A 32 -11.78 5.89 0.51
C PHE A 32 -10.31 5.53 0.70
N ILE A 33 -10.01 4.66 1.67
CA ILE A 33 -8.65 4.24 1.98
C ILE A 33 -8.55 2.72 1.87
N ASN A 34 -7.84 2.22 0.87
CA ASN A 34 -7.42 0.82 0.77
C ASN A 34 -6.24 0.60 1.73
N ASN A 35 -6.53 0.23 2.97
CA ASN A 35 -5.51 0.05 4.00
C ASN A 35 -5.16 -1.41 4.25
N ALA A 36 -6.09 -2.33 4.05
CA ALA A 36 -5.88 -3.75 4.32
C ALA A 36 -4.69 -4.32 3.53
N GLY A 37 -3.88 -5.09 4.20
CA GLY A 37 -2.72 -5.74 3.62
C GLY A 37 -1.77 -6.28 4.68
N PHE A 38 -1.03 -7.30 4.32
CA PHE A 38 -0.05 -7.93 5.20
C PHE A 38 1.22 -8.31 4.42
N GLY A 39 2.21 -8.81 5.13
CA GLY A 39 3.49 -9.25 4.57
C GLY A 39 3.91 -10.59 5.13
N ASP A 40 4.96 -11.15 4.54
CA ASP A 40 5.68 -12.30 5.07
C ASP A 40 7.18 -12.16 4.80
N CYS A 41 7.99 -12.81 5.62
CA CYS A 41 9.44 -12.76 5.54
C CYS A 41 10.02 -14.18 5.64
N GLY A 42 10.75 -14.59 4.62
CA GLY A 42 11.41 -15.88 4.51
C GLY A 42 12.09 -16.02 3.15
N ARG A 43 12.88 -17.09 2.96
CA ARG A 43 13.33 -17.45 1.61
C ARG A 43 12.11 -17.84 0.79
N PHE A 44 12.02 -17.38 -0.44
CA PHE A 44 10.85 -17.59 -1.30
C PHE A 44 10.45 -19.07 -1.43
N ALA A 45 11.43 -19.98 -1.50
CA ALA A 45 11.15 -21.40 -1.59
C ALA A 45 10.68 -22.02 -0.25
N ASP A 46 10.86 -21.34 0.86
CA ASP A 46 10.58 -21.85 2.21
C ASP A 46 9.32 -21.23 2.83
N THR A 47 8.74 -20.19 2.20
CA THR A 47 7.48 -19.57 2.63
C THR A 47 6.27 -20.42 2.24
N SER A 48 5.14 -20.23 2.94
CA SER A 48 3.90 -20.92 2.61
C SER A 48 3.30 -20.38 1.31
N LEU A 49 3.03 -21.28 0.35
CA LEU A 49 2.33 -20.93 -0.89
C LEU A 49 0.96 -20.32 -0.62
N ASP A 50 0.19 -20.90 0.30
CA ASP A 50 -1.16 -20.39 0.64
C ASP A 50 -1.09 -18.96 1.17
N LYS A 51 -0.13 -18.67 2.08
CA LYS A 51 0.07 -17.33 2.61
C LYS A 51 0.52 -16.33 1.54
N ASP A 52 1.34 -16.77 0.58
CA ASP A 52 1.72 -15.93 -0.57
C ASP A 52 0.53 -15.63 -1.47
N LEU A 53 -0.34 -16.62 -1.74
CA LEU A 53 -1.56 -16.44 -2.54
C LEU A 53 -2.56 -15.53 -1.83
N ASP A 54 -2.79 -15.71 -0.53
CA ASP A 54 -3.62 -14.82 0.29
C ASP A 54 -3.08 -13.37 0.26
N MET A 55 -1.75 -13.20 0.31
CA MET A 55 -1.11 -11.89 0.20
C MET A 55 -1.37 -11.25 -1.17
N ILE A 56 -1.30 -12.01 -2.25
CA ILE A 56 -1.63 -11.55 -3.60
C ILE A 56 -3.10 -11.14 -3.67
N ASP A 57 -3.98 -11.94 -3.11
CA ASP A 57 -5.41 -11.67 -3.13
C ASP A 57 -5.77 -10.39 -2.35
N VAL A 58 -5.25 -10.22 -1.15
CA VAL A 58 -5.53 -9.03 -0.33
C VAL A 58 -4.77 -7.80 -0.85
N ASN A 59 -3.44 -7.91 -1.04
CA ASN A 59 -2.61 -6.75 -1.37
C ASN A 59 -2.75 -6.29 -2.83
N ILE A 60 -3.14 -7.16 -3.75
CA ILE A 60 -3.25 -6.84 -5.18
C ILE A 60 -4.70 -6.92 -5.66
N ARG A 61 -5.34 -8.11 -5.62
CA ARG A 61 -6.64 -8.32 -6.22
C ARG A 61 -7.71 -7.44 -5.58
N ALA A 62 -7.81 -7.44 -4.25
CA ALA A 62 -8.76 -6.60 -3.53
C ALA A 62 -8.53 -5.12 -3.79
N VAL A 63 -7.28 -4.66 -3.65
CA VAL A 63 -6.92 -3.24 -3.90
C VAL A 63 -7.27 -2.85 -5.33
N HIS A 64 -7.00 -3.70 -6.31
CA HIS A 64 -7.36 -3.44 -7.71
C HIS A 64 -8.87 -3.32 -7.91
N ILE A 65 -9.66 -4.28 -7.39
CA ILE A 65 -11.12 -4.29 -7.51
C ILE A 65 -11.69 -3.03 -6.87
N LEU A 66 -11.36 -2.79 -5.61
CA LEU A 66 -11.90 -1.67 -4.84
C LEU A 66 -11.47 -0.33 -5.44
N THR A 67 -10.20 -0.18 -5.85
CA THR A 67 -9.73 1.02 -6.56
C THR A 67 -10.57 1.29 -7.81
N LYS A 68 -10.80 0.29 -8.66
CA LYS A 68 -11.56 0.45 -9.91
C LYS A 68 -13.02 0.82 -9.65
N LEU A 69 -13.68 0.14 -8.72
CA LEU A 69 -15.09 0.37 -8.43
C LEU A 69 -15.32 1.72 -7.73
N VAL A 70 -14.50 2.05 -6.73
CA VAL A 70 -14.55 3.34 -6.03
C VAL A 70 -14.24 4.49 -6.98
N LEU A 71 -13.24 4.33 -7.85
CA LEU A 71 -12.91 5.35 -8.85
C LEU A 71 -14.09 5.65 -9.78
N ARG A 72 -14.77 4.60 -10.30
CA ARG A 72 -15.97 4.77 -11.14
C ARG A 72 -17.06 5.53 -10.39
N LYS A 73 -17.31 5.16 -9.12
CA LYS A 73 -18.31 5.83 -8.27
C LYS A 73 -17.90 7.28 -7.97
N MET A 74 -16.63 7.56 -7.66
CA MET A 74 -16.15 8.92 -7.43
C MET A 74 -16.23 9.79 -8.68
N ARG A 75 -16.01 9.23 -9.88
CA ARG A 75 -16.20 9.95 -11.15
C ARG A 75 -17.66 10.30 -11.37
N SER A 76 -18.60 9.37 -11.18
CA SER A 76 -20.03 9.63 -11.35
C SER A 76 -20.59 10.65 -10.35
N GLN A 77 -20.02 10.77 -9.16
CA GLN A 77 -20.42 11.74 -8.13
C GLN A 77 -19.67 13.09 -8.21
N GLY A 78 -18.79 13.27 -9.21
CA GLY A 78 -18.09 14.53 -9.46
C GLY A 78 -16.82 14.77 -8.62
N GLY A 79 -16.31 13.79 -7.89
CA GLY A 79 -15.06 13.93 -7.13
C GLY A 79 -14.97 13.02 -5.92
N GLY A 80 -13.78 13.02 -5.29
CA GLY A 80 -13.48 12.23 -4.10
C GLY A 80 -11.98 12.00 -3.94
N TYR A 81 -11.60 11.41 -2.83
CA TYR A 81 -10.21 11.11 -2.49
C TYR A 81 -10.03 9.61 -2.26
N LEU A 82 -9.20 8.96 -3.07
CA LEU A 82 -8.84 7.56 -2.93
C LEU A 82 -7.37 7.45 -2.55
N LEU A 83 -7.06 6.77 -1.45
CA LEU A 83 -5.71 6.52 -0.98
C LEU A 83 -5.45 5.01 -0.93
N ASN A 84 -4.46 4.55 -1.67
CA ASN A 84 -3.98 3.18 -1.61
C ASN A 84 -2.76 3.08 -0.69
N VAL A 85 -2.81 2.23 0.31
CA VAL A 85 -1.67 2.00 1.22
C VAL A 85 -0.72 0.97 0.58
N ALA A 86 0.31 1.50 -0.08
CA ALA A 86 1.43 0.74 -0.60
C ALA A 86 2.49 0.49 0.50
N SER A 87 3.73 0.76 0.22
CA SER A 87 4.90 0.72 1.13
C SER A 87 6.11 1.34 0.44
N SER A 88 7.11 1.74 1.20
CA SER A 88 8.45 2.02 0.64
C SER A 88 9.04 0.81 -0.10
N ALA A 89 8.65 -0.41 0.28
CA ALA A 89 8.96 -1.64 -0.44
C ALA A 89 8.52 -1.58 -1.92
N GLY A 90 7.42 -0.91 -2.22
CA GLY A 90 6.93 -0.70 -3.58
C GLY A 90 7.68 0.37 -4.39
N LEU A 91 8.64 1.06 -3.79
CA LEU A 91 9.50 2.05 -4.44
C LEU A 91 10.93 1.55 -4.66
N ILE A 92 11.25 0.36 -4.16
CA ILE A 92 12.55 -0.32 -4.27
C ILE A 92 12.42 -1.43 -5.31
N PRO A 93 13.44 -1.66 -6.16
CA PRO A 93 13.35 -2.58 -7.30
C PRO A 93 12.94 -4.01 -6.92
N ALA A 94 13.48 -4.56 -5.82
CA ALA A 94 13.12 -5.86 -5.29
C ALA A 94 13.54 -5.98 -3.82
N GLY A 95 12.90 -6.89 -3.07
CA GLY A 95 13.24 -7.20 -1.68
C GLY A 95 13.47 -8.69 -1.48
N PRO A 96 14.74 -9.18 -1.59
CA PRO A 96 15.06 -10.54 -1.22
C PRO A 96 14.52 -10.87 0.19
N TYR A 97 14.05 -12.08 0.41
CA TYR A 97 13.39 -12.56 1.63
C TYR A 97 12.00 -11.97 1.93
N MET A 98 11.50 -11.09 1.08
CA MET A 98 10.12 -10.55 1.11
C MET A 98 9.58 -10.38 -0.32
N ALA A 99 9.88 -11.31 -1.22
CA ALA A 99 9.65 -11.16 -2.65
C ALA A 99 8.19 -10.84 -2.98
N THR A 100 7.24 -11.65 -2.53
CA THR A 100 5.80 -11.46 -2.76
C THR A 100 5.30 -10.13 -2.21
N TYR A 101 5.74 -9.74 -1.01
CA TYR A 101 5.36 -8.47 -0.41
C TYR A 101 5.84 -7.27 -1.23
N TYR A 102 7.14 -7.23 -1.59
CA TYR A 102 7.70 -6.13 -2.39
C TYR A 102 7.01 -6.04 -3.75
N ALA A 103 6.81 -7.16 -4.43
CA ALA A 103 6.10 -7.22 -5.70
C ALA A 103 4.66 -6.70 -5.57
N SER A 104 3.93 -7.11 -4.53
CA SER A 104 2.56 -6.66 -4.29
C SER A 104 2.48 -5.14 -4.06
N LYS A 105 3.40 -4.59 -3.26
CA LYS A 105 3.43 -3.15 -2.98
C LYS A 105 3.94 -2.33 -4.17
N ALA A 106 4.80 -2.89 -5.01
CA ALA A 106 5.21 -2.29 -6.28
C ALA A 106 4.04 -2.21 -7.27
N TYR A 107 3.22 -3.28 -7.35
CA TYR A 107 1.98 -3.26 -8.13
C TYR A 107 1.08 -2.09 -7.73
N VAL A 108 0.77 -1.96 -6.43
CA VAL A 108 -0.10 -0.90 -5.91
C VAL A 108 0.47 0.49 -6.21
N ALA A 109 1.77 0.70 -5.96
CA ALA A 109 2.41 1.99 -6.17
C ALA A 109 2.47 2.36 -7.67
N SER A 110 2.70 1.39 -8.56
CA SER A 110 2.74 1.60 -10.01
C SER A 110 1.36 1.88 -10.57
N MET A 111 0.37 1.03 -10.28
CA MET A 111 -1.02 1.22 -10.69
C MET A 111 -1.55 2.58 -10.24
N THR A 112 -1.34 2.95 -8.98
CA THR A 112 -1.82 4.22 -8.44
C THR A 112 -1.23 5.42 -9.17
N ARG A 113 0.07 5.38 -9.51
CA ARG A 113 0.74 6.46 -10.27
C ARG A 113 0.17 6.59 -11.69
N ALA A 114 -0.08 5.47 -12.36
CA ALA A 114 -0.67 5.45 -13.69
C ALA A 114 -2.07 6.08 -13.67
N VAL A 115 -2.96 5.57 -12.80
CA VAL A 115 -4.33 6.08 -12.65
C VAL A 115 -4.35 7.57 -12.27
N ALA A 116 -3.48 8.00 -11.36
CA ALA A 116 -3.37 9.42 -10.99
C ALA A 116 -2.93 10.31 -12.16
N ARG A 117 -2.14 9.78 -13.09
CA ARG A 117 -1.72 10.49 -14.31
C ARG A 117 -2.89 10.62 -15.29
N GLU A 118 -3.61 9.53 -15.55
CA GLU A 118 -4.81 9.51 -16.40
C GLU A 118 -5.85 10.52 -15.91
N LEU A 119 -6.19 10.49 -14.61
CA LEU A 119 -7.15 11.44 -14.02
C LEU A 119 -6.72 12.91 -14.17
N ARG A 120 -5.43 13.18 -14.09
CA ARG A 120 -4.90 14.54 -14.28
C ARG A 120 -5.04 14.99 -15.74
N GLU A 121 -4.77 14.11 -16.69
CA GLU A 121 -4.92 14.38 -18.13
C GLU A 121 -6.39 14.61 -18.51
N GLU A 122 -7.31 13.92 -17.85
CA GLU A 122 -8.75 14.10 -18.00
C GLU A 122 -9.30 15.35 -17.28
N GLY A 123 -8.51 16.09 -16.51
CA GLY A 123 -8.98 17.20 -15.67
C GLY A 123 -9.94 16.77 -14.55
N SER A 124 -9.88 15.50 -14.15
CA SER A 124 -10.78 14.92 -13.15
C SER A 124 -10.63 15.55 -11.76
N GLN A 125 -11.76 15.75 -11.07
CA GLN A 125 -11.79 16.19 -9.68
C GLN A 125 -11.49 15.05 -8.68
N VAL A 126 -11.44 13.81 -9.15
CA VAL A 126 -11.05 12.67 -8.30
C VAL A 126 -9.55 12.72 -8.05
N TYR A 127 -9.16 12.52 -6.80
CA TYR A 127 -7.76 12.32 -6.41
C TYR A 127 -7.50 10.83 -6.17
N VAL A 128 -6.36 10.35 -6.64
CA VAL A 128 -5.83 9.02 -6.30
C VAL A 128 -4.37 9.15 -5.90
N GLY A 129 -4.00 8.58 -4.76
CA GLY A 129 -2.63 8.62 -4.24
C GLY A 129 -2.19 7.30 -3.60
N ALA A 130 -0.87 7.10 -3.54
CA ALA A 130 -0.22 5.97 -2.87
C ALA A 130 0.51 6.44 -1.62
N LEU A 131 0.13 5.92 -0.46
CA LEU A 131 0.89 6.06 0.77
C LEU A 131 1.98 4.99 0.79
N CYS A 132 3.24 5.39 0.86
CA CYS A 132 4.42 4.53 0.82
C CYS A 132 5.24 4.69 2.10
N PRO A 133 4.75 4.23 3.27
CA PRO A 133 5.45 4.35 4.52
C PRO A 133 6.64 3.37 4.59
N GLY A 134 7.61 3.71 5.42
CA GLY A 134 8.58 2.77 5.97
C GLY A 134 7.98 1.99 7.15
N PRO A 135 8.81 1.54 8.09
CA PRO A 135 8.33 0.91 9.31
C PRO A 135 7.39 1.84 10.09
N VAL A 136 6.22 1.31 10.45
CA VAL A 136 5.26 1.95 11.35
C VAL A 136 5.04 1.01 12.53
N ASN A 137 5.01 1.54 13.74
CA ASN A 137 4.84 0.75 14.96
C ASN A 137 3.39 0.27 15.09
N THR A 138 3.06 -0.83 14.44
CA THR A 138 1.75 -1.47 14.41
C THR A 138 1.89 -2.99 14.55
N GLU A 139 0.79 -3.70 14.63
CA GLU A 139 0.74 -5.18 14.63
C GLU A 139 1.26 -5.81 13.33
N PHE A 140 1.48 -5.01 12.26
CA PHE A 140 2.05 -5.50 11.00
C PHE A 140 3.34 -6.27 11.20
N ASN A 141 4.18 -5.85 12.16
CA ASN A 141 5.49 -6.47 12.41
C ASN A 141 5.34 -7.92 12.89
N SER A 142 4.37 -8.19 13.76
CA SER A 142 4.08 -9.54 14.25
C SER A 142 3.46 -10.42 13.16
N VAL A 143 2.52 -9.88 12.38
CA VAL A 143 1.86 -10.61 11.28
C VAL A 143 2.85 -10.96 10.15
N ALA A 144 3.74 -10.02 9.81
CA ALA A 144 4.76 -10.20 8.78
C ALA A 144 5.98 -10.98 9.27
N ASN A 145 6.03 -11.37 10.54
CA ASN A 145 7.18 -12.03 11.15
C ASN A 145 8.48 -11.23 10.94
N VAL A 146 8.49 -9.93 11.19
CA VAL A 146 9.67 -9.07 10.99
C VAL A 146 9.95 -8.22 12.22
N GLU A 147 11.24 -8.08 12.55
CA GLU A 147 11.76 -7.04 13.42
C GLU A 147 12.50 -5.99 12.59
N PHE A 148 12.01 -4.76 12.58
CA PHE A 148 12.68 -3.70 11.85
C PHE A 148 13.92 -3.22 12.60
N ALA A 149 15.04 -3.11 11.88
CA ALA A 149 16.30 -2.57 12.43
C ALA A 149 16.25 -1.03 12.62
N LEU A 150 15.33 -0.35 11.94
CA LEU A 150 15.11 1.09 12.06
C LEU A 150 13.88 1.34 12.94
N PRO A 151 13.94 2.36 13.82
CA PRO A 151 12.76 2.75 14.59
C PRO A 151 11.62 3.11 13.65
N GLY A 152 10.43 2.56 13.91
CA GLY A 152 9.21 2.92 13.19
C GLY A 152 8.71 4.30 13.60
N ILE A 153 7.96 4.93 12.69
CA ILE A 153 7.15 6.12 13.05
C ILE A 153 5.88 5.66 13.76
N THR A 154 5.24 6.57 14.49
CA THR A 154 3.94 6.25 15.11
C THR A 154 2.82 6.17 14.08
N PRO A 155 1.78 5.35 14.31
CA PRO A 155 0.61 5.28 13.44
C PRO A 155 -0.07 6.64 13.27
N GLU A 156 -0.18 7.42 14.33
CA GLU A 156 -0.79 8.75 14.35
C GLU A 156 -0.02 9.73 13.45
N TYR A 157 1.31 9.75 13.54
CA TYR A 157 2.14 10.58 12.67
C TYR A 157 1.96 10.17 11.20
N CYS A 158 1.99 8.87 10.92
CA CYS A 158 1.81 8.35 9.56
C CYS A 158 0.46 8.76 8.98
N ALA A 159 -0.62 8.60 9.75
CA ALA A 159 -1.97 8.90 9.32
C ALA A 159 -2.18 10.41 9.10
N ASN A 160 -1.76 11.24 10.04
CA ASN A 160 -1.88 12.70 9.94
C ASN A 160 -1.10 13.23 8.74
N TYR A 161 0.15 12.75 8.55
CA TYR A 161 0.95 13.12 7.39
C TYR A 161 0.29 12.68 6.08
N ALA A 162 -0.25 11.46 6.03
CA ALA A 162 -0.94 10.95 4.86
C ALA A 162 -2.15 11.81 4.47
N VAL A 163 -2.99 12.16 5.45
CA VAL A 163 -4.18 13.01 5.24
C VAL A 163 -3.78 14.41 4.75
N ASP A 164 -2.75 15.03 5.35
CA ASP A 164 -2.26 16.34 4.91
C ASP A 164 -1.76 16.31 3.46
N GLN A 165 -0.93 15.31 3.11
CA GLN A 165 -0.42 15.18 1.74
C GLN A 165 -1.50 14.78 0.73
N MET A 166 -2.51 14.01 1.14
CA MET A 166 -3.70 13.69 0.35
C MET A 166 -4.49 14.97 0.02
N LYS A 167 -4.72 15.85 1.00
CA LYS A 167 -5.36 17.17 0.79
C LYS A 167 -4.59 18.03 -0.20
N ARG A 168 -3.26 17.95 -0.19
CA ARG A 168 -2.37 18.63 -1.15
C ARG A 168 -2.27 17.91 -2.50
N ARG A 169 -3.05 16.84 -2.71
CA ARG A 169 -3.13 16.03 -3.95
C ARG A 169 -1.77 15.44 -4.38
N ARG A 170 -0.92 15.04 -3.43
CA ARG A 170 0.36 14.40 -3.71
C ARG A 170 0.15 12.95 -4.12
N THR A 171 0.60 12.57 -5.32
CA THR A 171 0.38 11.21 -5.86
C THR A 171 1.16 10.13 -5.09
N VAL A 172 2.39 10.40 -4.67
CA VAL A 172 3.20 9.49 -3.84
C VAL A 172 3.54 10.17 -2.53
N ILE A 173 3.14 9.53 -1.44
CA ILE A 173 3.28 10.05 -0.08
C ILE A 173 4.26 9.17 0.68
N VAL A 174 5.43 9.73 1.03
CA VAL A 174 6.47 9.06 1.85
C VAL A 174 6.63 9.86 3.14
N PRO A 175 6.23 9.32 4.31
CA PRO A 175 6.13 10.10 5.55
C PRO A 175 7.45 10.62 6.12
N THR A 176 8.59 9.97 5.83
CA THR A 176 9.88 10.39 6.35
C THR A 176 10.79 10.93 5.27
N PHE A 177 11.49 12.03 5.55
CA PHE A 177 12.41 12.67 4.61
C PHE A 177 13.57 11.73 4.24
N THR A 178 14.14 11.02 5.21
CA THR A 178 15.26 10.08 4.99
C THR A 178 14.86 8.98 4.00
N LEU A 179 13.68 8.40 4.16
CA LEU A 179 13.19 7.36 3.26
C LEU A 179 12.84 7.92 1.88
N LYS A 180 12.27 9.12 1.83
CA LYS A 180 11.99 9.81 0.57
C LYS A 180 13.29 10.07 -0.20
N ALA A 181 14.32 10.56 0.47
CA ALA A 181 15.65 10.76 -0.12
C ALA A 181 16.24 9.42 -0.59
N ALA A 182 16.23 8.39 0.26
CA ALA A 182 16.77 7.07 -0.07
C ALA A 182 16.08 6.43 -1.30
N THR A 183 14.75 6.48 -1.38
CA THR A 183 14.01 5.92 -2.52
C THR A 183 14.13 6.76 -3.79
N THR A 184 14.41 8.05 -3.67
CA THR A 184 14.63 8.94 -4.82
C THR A 184 16.05 8.79 -5.36
N LEU A 185 17.06 8.86 -4.49
CA LEU A 185 18.46 8.71 -4.86
C LEU A 185 18.82 7.28 -5.28
N GLY A 186 18.15 6.30 -4.69
CA GLY A 186 18.31 4.89 -5.05
C GLY A 186 18.04 4.58 -6.53
N ARG A 187 17.31 5.44 -7.23
CA ARG A 187 17.06 5.29 -8.68
C ARG A 187 18.32 5.48 -9.52
N PHE A 188 19.34 6.14 -9.00
CA PHE A 188 20.63 6.34 -9.67
C PHE A 188 21.64 5.24 -9.32
N ILE A 189 21.33 4.34 -8.38
CA ILE A 189 22.18 3.20 -8.04
C ILE A 189 21.87 2.06 -9.03
N PRO A 190 22.89 1.34 -9.55
CA PRO A 190 22.65 0.13 -10.34
C PRO A 190 21.70 -0.82 -9.63
N GLN A 191 20.71 -1.34 -10.34
CA GLN A 191 19.62 -2.11 -9.75
C GLN A 191 20.11 -3.31 -8.93
N SER A 192 21.14 -4.02 -9.43
CA SER A 192 21.75 -5.15 -8.73
C SER A 192 22.33 -4.77 -7.36
N ALA A 193 23.02 -3.63 -7.28
CA ALA A 193 23.59 -3.13 -6.03
C ALA A 193 22.48 -2.70 -5.06
N TYR A 194 21.42 -2.05 -5.54
CA TYR A 194 20.31 -1.65 -4.70
C TYR A 194 19.55 -2.86 -4.13
N ILE A 195 19.35 -3.92 -4.95
CA ILE A 195 18.76 -5.19 -4.50
C ILE A 195 19.64 -5.87 -3.46
N ALA A 196 20.96 -5.87 -3.64
CA ALA A 196 21.90 -6.44 -2.67
C ALA A 196 21.83 -5.72 -1.30
N ILE A 197 21.76 -4.38 -1.31
CA ILE A 197 21.58 -3.57 -0.09
C ILE A 197 20.25 -3.91 0.59
N ALA A 198 19.16 -3.95 -0.17
CA ALA A 198 17.85 -4.33 0.35
C ALA A 198 17.87 -5.75 0.93
N GLY A 199 18.45 -6.72 0.24
CA GLY A 199 18.60 -8.11 0.69
C GLY A 199 19.40 -8.23 1.98
N HIS A 200 20.51 -7.49 2.11
CA HIS A 200 21.28 -7.47 3.34
C HIS A 200 20.47 -6.98 4.56
N GLN A 201 19.68 -5.93 4.36
CA GLN A 201 18.79 -5.43 5.43
C GLN A 201 17.69 -6.43 5.80
N GLN A 202 17.08 -7.12 4.81
CA GLN A 202 16.06 -8.12 5.09
C GLN A 202 16.65 -9.37 5.76
N LYS A 203 17.86 -9.80 5.36
CA LYS A 203 18.56 -10.93 6.00
C LYS A 203 18.82 -10.69 7.49
N LYS A 204 19.13 -9.46 7.89
CA LYS A 204 19.29 -9.11 9.31
C LYS A 204 18.01 -9.30 10.12
N LYS A 205 16.83 -9.19 9.52
CA LYS A 205 15.54 -9.43 10.17
C LYS A 205 15.30 -10.92 10.43
N LEU A 206 15.80 -11.80 9.56
CA LEU A 206 15.73 -13.27 9.73
C LEU A 206 16.69 -13.76 10.81
N ALA A 207 17.87 -13.14 10.95
CA ALA A 207 18.90 -13.55 11.91
C ALA A 207 18.59 -13.17 13.36
N ARG A 208 17.57 -12.31 13.60
CA ARG A 208 17.14 -11.88 14.95
C ARG A 208 16.02 -12.76 15.52
N ARG A 209 15.67 -13.84 14.81
CA ARG A 209 14.83 -14.95 15.25
C ARG A 209 15.75 -16.02 15.87
#